data_de0f4a14d58535c0d620f87f03cb9a47
#
_entry.id   de0f4a14d58535c0d620f87f03cb9a47
#
_cell.length_a   1.000
_cell.length_b   1.000
_cell.length_c   1.000
_cell.angle_alpha   90.00
_cell.angle_beta   90.00
_cell.angle_gamma   90.00
#
_symmetry.space_group_name_H-M   'P 1'
#
loop_
_entity.id
_entity.type
_entity.pdbx_description
1 polymer ?
#
loop_
_entity_poly.entity_id
_entity_poly.type
_entity_poly.pdbx_seq_one_letter_code
_entity_poly.pdbx_strand_id
1 'polypeptide(L)'
;MALGGGTWQTQNKVLPGYYVNFSSVPRASATLSDRGYAAAPFELNWGPEEQVFPVTSGDMQKNSKTIFGYGYTDPALLPLREIFTHATTVYCYRLGKGAVKATNDLATAKYGGTRGNDITITVAANVDEDTLWDVSTLVDGAVVDTQTVAKSADLIANDWVTFKTPTLEATAGKPLEGGENVSAINGESHQAFLDKIEPYSYNVLCCPTADPTTVKLYQQFTSRLRDEVGSKFQLVAWQPTTADYEGIIGVWNKATHSSISSVPEHLLVYWVAGAEAGCAVNKSLTNFKYDGELTLDINYTQAELEAALKAGKFMFHNVNGDVRVLEDINTLLTLSDTKGEIFQSNQTIRVCDQIANDTAVLFATKYLGTVPNDASGRASLWGDITKLIQSLNDIRAVENFDPEIVTCEQGDTKKAVLCIVNGLNVVNAMAQLYMSVIIQ
;
A
#
# COMPACT_ATOMS: atom_id res chain seq x y z
N MET A 1 -14.31 40.00 29.44
CA MET A 1 -15.04 38.75 29.75
C MET A 1 -15.01 37.88 28.49
N ALA A 2 -14.49 36.70 28.56
CA ALA A 2 -14.53 35.79 27.39
C ALA A 2 -15.98 35.28 27.23
N LEU A 3 -16.60 35.54 26.07
CA LEU A 3 -17.99 35.17 25.78
C LEU A 3 -18.14 33.70 25.35
N GLY A 4 -17.44 32.79 26.01
CA GLY A 4 -17.25 31.45 25.54
C GLY A 4 -16.17 31.42 24.43
N GLY A 5 -15.77 30.28 23.97
CA GLY A 5 -14.78 30.13 22.90
C GLY A 5 -14.03 28.81 22.98
N GLY A 6 -13.19 28.59 22.00
CA GLY A 6 -12.37 27.39 21.88
C GLY A 6 -12.91 26.39 20.86
N THR A 7 -12.13 25.38 20.57
CA THR A 7 -12.47 24.28 19.66
C THR A 7 -13.46 23.32 20.30
N TRP A 8 -14.25 22.62 19.48
CA TRP A 8 -15.15 21.59 19.93
C TRP A 8 -15.06 20.35 19.02
N GLN A 9 -15.17 19.18 19.61
CA GLN A 9 -15.29 17.91 18.88
C GLN A 9 -16.68 17.29 19.07
N THR A 10 -17.31 17.56 20.21
CA THR A 10 -18.66 17.13 20.54
C THR A 10 -19.44 18.32 21.11
N GLN A 11 -20.76 18.31 20.99
CA GLN A 11 -21.64 19.39 21.47
C GLN A 11 -21.86 19.31 23.00
N ASN A 12 -20.77 19.30 23.78
CA ASN A 12 -20.77 19.12 25.23
C ASN A 12 -20.46 20.40 26.03
N LYS A 13 -20.54 21.57 25.41
CA LYS A 13 -20.25 22.85 26.09
C LYS A 13 -21.46 23.32 26.94
N VAL A 14 -21.17 23.79 28.15
CA VAL A 14 -22.20 24.16 29.15
C VAL A 14 -22.47 25.66 29.14
N LEU A 15 -21.47 26.48 28.85
CA LEU A 15 -21.61 27.93 28.90
C LEU A 15 -22.33 28.45 27.62
N PRO A 16 -23.29 29.41 27.78
CA PRO A 16 -23.81 30.14 26.63
C PRO A 16 -22.69 30.91 25.93
N GLY A 17 -22.57 30.71 24.58
CA GLY A 17 -21.52 31.33 23.79
C GLY A 17 -21.48 30.79 22.37
N TYR A 18 -20.57 31.30 21.57
CA TYR A 18 -20.32 30.73 20.23
C TYR A 18 -19.03 29.91 20.28
N TYR A 19 -19.08 28.78 19.54
CA TYR A 19 -17.97 27.83 19.44
C TYR A 19 -17.72 27.58 17.97
N VAL A 20 -16.53 27.95 17.49
CA VAL A 20 -16.21 27.90 16.05
C VAL A 20 -14.96 27.06 15.87
N ASN A 21 -15.05 26.04 15.02
CA ASN A 21 -13.91 25.32 14.49
C ASN A 21 -13.59 25.84 13.10
N PHE A 22 -12.35 26.22 12.90
CA PHE A 22 -11.82 26.48 11.57
C PHE A 22 -11.20 25.18 11.07
N SER A 23 -11.81 24.58 10.05
CA SER A 23 -11.23 23.50 9.28
C SER A 23 -10.92 24.04 7.88
N SER A 24 -9.68 23.91 7.43
CA SER A 24 -9.41 24.10 6.02
C SER A 24 -9.89 22.85 5.27
N VAL A 25 -10.86 23.01 4.41
CA VAL A 25 -11.08 22.03 3.35
C VAL A 25 -9.86 22.18 2.44
N PRO A 26 -9.09 21.11 2.17
CA PRO A 26 -8.02 21.17 1.20
C PRO A 26 -8.61 21.71 -0.11
N ARG A 27 -8.22 22.91 -0.51
CA ARG A 27 -8.53 23.39 -1.86
C ARG A 27 -7.72 22.51 -2.79
N ALA A 28 -8.33 21.99 -3.85
CA ALA A 28 -7.60 21.40 -4.94
C ALA A 28 -6.56 22.41 -5.41
N SER A 29 -5.33 22.15 -5.08
CA SER A 29 -4.18 22.97 -5.52
C SER A 29 -3.44 22.17 -6.56
N ALA A 30 -2.87 22.84 -7.56
CA ALA A 30 -1.93 22.24 -8.51
C ALA A 30 -0.60 21.95 -7.77
N THR A 31 -0.61 20.97 -6.89
CA THR A 31 0.54 20.48 -6.13
C THR A 31 0.67 19.00 -6.36
N LEU A 32 1.90 18.50 -6.35
CA LEU A 32 2.18 17.07 -6.46
C LEU A 32 1.57 16.36 -5.25
N SER A 33 0.90 15.22 -5.50
CA SER A 33 0.43 14.33 -4.45
C SER A 33 1.59 13.54 -3.84
N ASP A 34 1.44 13.18 -2.57
CA ASP A 34 2.40 12.34 -1.86
C ASP A 34 2.41 10.91 -2.42
N ARG A 35 3.58 10.28 -2.36
CA ARG A 35 3.78 8.87 -2.70
C ARG A 35 3.97 8.03 -1.44
N GLY A 36 4.04 6.70 -1.62
CA GLY A 36 4.22 5.75 -0.53
C GLY A 36 3.00 4.88 -0.26
N TYR A 37 2.01 4.92 -1.14
CA TYR A 37 0.79 4.13 -1.04
C TYR A 37 0.93 2.83 -1.83
N ALA A 38 0.87 1.69 -1.14
CA ALA A 38 0.84 0.37 -1.77
C ALA A 38 -0.49 -0.34 -1.46
N ALA A 39 -0.90 -1.24 -2.35
CA ALA A 39 -2.02 -2.15 -2.14
C ALA A 39 -1.51 -3.58 -2.18
N ALA A 40 -1.78 -4.35 -1.14
CA ALA A 40 -1.27 -5.72 -1.04
C ALA A 40 -2.22 -6.65 -0.29
N PRO A 41 -2.45 -7.86 -0.82
CA PRO A 41 -3.14 -8.91 -0.09
C PRO A 41 -2.13 -9.73 0.73
N PHE A 42 -2.60 -10.28 1.86
CA PHE A 42 -1.79 -11.07 2.78
C PHE A 42 -2.53 -12.34 3.22
N GLU A 43 -1.77 -13.41 3.40
CA GLU A 43 -2.24 -14.63 4.05
C GLU A 43 -2.11 -14.45 5.56
N LEU A 44 -3.22 -14.19 6.25
CA LEU A 44 -3.25 -13.87 7.67
C LEU A 44 -4.18 -14.81 8.45
N ASN A 45 -3.79 -15.12 9.68
CA ASN A 45 -4.59 -15.93 10.61
C ASN A 45 -5.49 -15.09 11.53
N TRP A 46 -5.45 -13.76 11.36
CA TRP A 46 -6.19 -12.78 12.15
C TRP A 46 -6.46 -11.53 11.33
N GLY A 47 -7.49 -10.80 11.68
CA GLY A 47 -7.87 -9.55 11.02
C GLY A 47 -9.17 -9.66 10.24
N PRO A 48 -9.68 -8.52 9.75
CA PRO A 48 -10.96 -8.45 9.04
C PRO A 48 -10.92 -9.22 7.72
N GLU A 49 -11.99 -9.94 7.40
CA GLU A 49 -12.19 -10.62 6.13
C GLU A 49 -12.98 -9.74 5.15
N GLU A 50 -12.81 -9.99 3.86
CA GLU A 50 -13.58 -9.39 2.75
C GLU A 50 -13.60 -7.85 2.70
N GLN A 51 -12.65 -7.20 3.36
CA GLN A 51 -12.53 -5.74 3.33
C GLN A 51 -11.09 -5.26 3.22
N VAL A 52 -10.91 -4.13 2.55
CA VAL A 52 -9.64 -3.40 2.52
C VAL A 52 -9.56 -2.51 3.75
N PHE A 53 -8.41 -2.51 4.41
CA PHE A 53 -8.14 -1.65 5.55
C PHE A 53 -6.77 -0.98 5.41
N PRO A 54 -6.70 0.35 5.56
CA PRO A 54 -5.44 1.06 5.49
C PRO A 54 -4.64 0.87 6.78
N VAL A 55 -3.34 0.65 6.64
CA VAL A 55 -2.38 0.59 7.74
C VAL A 55 -1.23 1.53 7.43
N THR A 56 -0.84 2.36 8.38
CA THR A 56 0.34 3.22 8.25
C THR A 56 1.60 2.51 8.78
N SER A 57 2.78 2.96 8.38
CA SER A 57 4.04 2.44 8.91
C SER A 57 4.15 2.63 10.44
N GLY A 58 3.57 3.70 10.98
CA GLY A 58 3.47 3.93 12.41
C GLY A 58 2.55 2.95 13.13
N ASP A 59 1.41 2.61 12.52
CA ASP A 59 0.50 1.58 13.05
C ASP A 59 1.12 0.20 13.00
N MET A 60 1.83 -0.14 11.92
CA MET A 60 2.54 -1.41 11.81
C MET A 60 3.54 -1.58 12.95
N GLN A 61 4.28 -0.55 13.32
CA GLN A 61 5.26 -0.62 14.40
C GLN A 61 4.64 -0.68 15.80
N LYS A 62 3.57 0.08 16.06
CA LYS A 62 2.98 0.24 17.38
C LYS A 62 1.81 -0.68 17.67
N ASN A 63 0.98 -0.92 16.67
CA ASN A 63 -0.35 -1.54 16.82
C ASN A 63 -0.43 -2.90 16.09
N SER A 64 0.68 -3.46 15.59
CA SER A 64 0.69 -4.71 14.82
C SER A 64 -0.02 -5.86 15.55
N LYS A 65 0.16 -5.98 16.87
CA LYS A 65 -0.46 -7.03 17.68
C LYS A 65 -1.99 -6.94 17.65
N THR A 66 -2.54 -5.75 17.75
CA THR A 66 -3.99 -5.51 17.72
C THR A 66 -4.57 -5.69 16.32
N ILE A 67 -3.85 -5.22 15.27
CA ILE A 67 -4.32 -5.23 13.89
C ILE A 67 -4.20 -6.63 13.28
N PHE A 68 -3.04 -7.27 13.42
CA PHE A 68 -2.68 -8.52 12.75
C PHE A 68 -2.61 -9.74 13.68
N GLY A 69 -2.83 -9.55 14.97
CA GLY A 69 -2.76 -10.63 15.97
C GLY A 69 -1.37 -10.95 16.48
N TYR A 70 -0.31 -10.39 15.91
CA TYR A 70 1.09 -10.72 16.19
C TYR A 70 1.92 -9.46 16.47
N GLY A 71 2.93 -9.60 17.32
CA GLY A 71 3.89 -8.53 17.55
C GLY A 71 4.72 -8.22 16.30
N TYR A 72 5.24 -7.00 16.22
CA TYR A 72 5.97 -6.51 15.04
C TYR A 72 7.07 -7.46 14.54
N THR A 73 7.83 -8.07 15.46
CA THR A 73 8.96 -8.97 15.12
C THR A 73 8.56 -10.41 14.85
N ASP A 74 7.26 -10.74 14.93
CA ASP A 74 6.80 -12.11 14.70
C ASP A 74 7.05 -12.55 13.25
N PRO A 75 7.51 -13.80 13.02
CA PRO A 75 7.71 -14.35 11.69
C PRO A 75 6.48 -14.26 10.76
N ALA A 76 5.28 -14.36 11.30
CA ALA A 76 4.03 -14.24 10.52
C ALA A 76 3.87 -12.87 9.84
N LEU A 77 4.53 -11.83 10.37
CA LEU A 77 4.48 -10.48 9.82
C LEU A 77 5.64 -10.12 8.90
N LEU A 78 6.49 -11.08 8.52
CA LEU A 78 7.60 -10.84 7.60
C LEU A 78 7.18 -10.14 6.28
N PRO A 79 6.10 -10.57 5.58
CA PRO A 79 5.65 -9.88 4.37
C PRO A 79 5.27 -8.42 4.60
N LEU A 80 4.65 -8.15 5.75
CA LEU A 80 4.28 -6.80 6.16
C LEU A 80 5.52 -5.95 6.48
N ARG A 81 6.52 -6.50 7.18
CA ARG A 81 7.78 -5.78 7.42
C ARG A 81 8.50 -5.43 6.13
N GLU A 82 8.57 -6.37 5.19
CA GLU A 82 9.20 -6.14 3.87
C GLU A 82 8.55 -4.97 3.12
N ILE A 83 7.23 -4.92 3.01
CA ILE A 83 6.56 -3.82 2.29
C ILE A 83 6.63 -2.49 3.05
N PHE A 84 6.53 -2.52 4.39
CA PHE A 84 6.61 -1.32 5.23
C PHE A 84 8.03 -0.79 5.44
N THR A 85 9.05 -1.45 4.92
CA THR A 85 10.41 -0.90 4.91
C THR A 85 10.43 0.45 4.17
N HIS A 86 9.64 0.61 3.13
CA HIS A 86 9.59 1.83 2.33
C HIS A 86 8.18 2.41 2.11
N ALA A 87 7.13 1.60 2.18
CA ALA A 87 5.77 2.12 2.06
C ALA A 87 5.36 2.93 3.31
N THR A 88 4.67 4.05 3.10
CA THR A 88 4.11 4.87 4.19
C THR A 88 2.74 4.38 4.63
N THR A 89 1.93 3.93 3.67
CA THR A 89 0.59 3.40 3.89
C THR A 89 0.37 2.21 2.97
N VAL A 90 -0.15 1.12 3.53
CA VAL A 90 -0.53 -0.06 2.77
C VAL A 90 -2.03 -0.31 2.93
N TYR A 91 -2.73 -0.40 1.82
CA TYR A 91 -4.09 -0.91 1.76
C TYR A 91 -4.02 -2.44 1.84
N CYS A 92 -4.18 -2.94 3.06
CA CYS A 92 -4.10 -4.35 3.39
C CYS A 92 -5.42 -5.05 3.09
N TYR A 93 -5.35 -6.31 2.67
CA TYR A 93 -6.47 -7.20 2.51
C TYR A 93 -6.10 -8.60 2.99
N ARG A 94 -6.93 -9.21 3.83
CA ARG A 94 -6.76 -10.60 4.23
C ARG A 94 -7.33 -11.52 3.17
N LEU A 95 -6.48 -12.37 2.58
CA LEU A 95 -6.90 -13.34 1.58
C LEU A 95 -7.77 -14.45 2.18
N GLY A 96 -8.77 -14.82 1.42
CA GLY A 96 -9.73 -15.85 1.78
C GLY A 96 -10.90 -15.34 2.62
N LYS A 97 -11.88 -16.21 2.82
CA LYS A 97 -13.09 -15.97 3.62
C LYS A 97 -13.56 -17.23 4.30
N GLY A 98 -14.32 -17.04 5.39
CA GLY A 98 -14.95 -18.16 6.10
C GLY A 98 -14.03 -18.83 7.10
N ALA A 99 -13.02 -18.13 7.63
CA ALA A 99 -12.27 -18.62 8.78
C ALA A 99 -13.17 -18.77 10.00
N VAL A 100 -12.99 -19.85 10.76
CA VAL A 100 -13.82 -20.14 11.93
C VAL A 100 -13.30 -19.38 13.14
N LYS A 101 -14.20 -18.76 13.90
CA LYS A 101 -13.85 -18.05 15.13
C LYS A 101 -13.67 -19.03 16.29
N ALA A 102 -12.58 -18.89 17.03
CA ALA A 102 -12.40 -19.58 18.29
C ALA A 102 -13.42 -19.09 19.34
N THR A 103 -13.92 -19.99 20.19
CA THR A 103 -14.94 -19.66 21.17
C THR A 103 -14.83 -20.54 22.43
N ASN A 104 -15.33 -20.03 23.55
CA ASN A 104 -15.60 -20.79 24.76
C ASN A 104 -16.92 -20.30 25.38
N ASP A 105 -17.24 -20.69 26.60
CA ASP A 105 -18.47 -20.27 27.29
C ASP A 105 -18.52 -18.77 27.58
N LEU A 106 -17.39 -18.11 27.73
CA LEU A 106 -17.26 -16.72 28.16
C LEU A 106 -17.18 -15.73 26.99
N ALA A 107 -16.52 -16.12 25.87
CA ALA A 107 -16.22 -15.22 24.79
C ALA A 107 -16.10 -15.92 23.42
N THR A 108 -16.17 -15.12 22.37
CA THR A 108 -15.89 -15.52 20.98
C THR A 108 -14.83 -14.58 20.41
N ALA A 109 -13.84 -15.10 19.71
CA ALA A 109 -12.81 -14.33 19.05
C ALA A 109 -13.42 -13.30 18.07
N LYS A 110 -12.84 -12.10 18.02
CA LYS A 110 -13.28 -11.03 17.12
C LYS A 110 -13.20 -11.44 15.66
N TYR A 111 -12.11 -12.10 15.28
CA TYR A 111 -11.87 -12.61 13.93
C TYR A 111 -11.73 -14.12 13.91
N GLY A 112 -12.03 -14.74 12.76
CA GLY A 112 -11.79 -16.16 12.52
C GLY A 112 -10.30 -16.43 12.29
N GLY A 113 -9.90 -17.70 12.53
CA GLY A 113 -8.54 -18.16 12.34
C GLY A 113 -7.93 -18.82 13.56
N THR A 114 -6.87 -19.57 13.35
CA THR A 114 -6.18 -20.32 14.42
C THR A 114 -5.62 -19.41 15.51
N ARG A 115 -5.33 -18.12 15.19
CA ARG A 115 -4.86 -17.15 16.16
C ARG A 115 -5.83 -16.90 17.31
N GLY A 116 -7.13 -17.11 17.07
CA GLY A 116 -8.16 -17.04 18.12
C GLY A 116 -7.96 -18.07 19.23
N ASN A 117 -7.33 -19.20 18.97
CA ASN A 117 -7.07 -20.26 19.95
C ASN A 117 -5.99 -19.88 20.99
N ASP A 118 -5.18 -18.85 20.70
CA ASP A 118 -4.15 -18.34 21.62
C ASP A 118 -4.71 -17.33 22.65
N ILE A 119 -6.03 -17.08 22.60
CA ILE A 119 -6.72 -16.18 23.51
C ILE A 119 -7.25 -16.97 24.69
N THR A 120 -7.02 -16.47 25.89
CA THR A 120 -7.52 -17.06 27.14
C THR A 120 -8.29 -16.01 27.94
N ILE A 121 -9.42 -16.41 28.54
CA ILE A 121 -10.18 -15.55 29.44
C ILE A 121 -9.98 -16.06 30.87
N THR A 122 -9.62 -15.16 31.78
CA THR A 122 -9.60 -15.43 33.24
C THR A 122 -10.67 -14.62 33.94
N VAL A 123 -11.23 -15.17 35.00
CA VAL A 123 -12.23 -14.51 35.85
C VAL A 123 -11.80 -14.69 37.30
N ALA A 124 -11.60 -13.59 38.00
CA ALA A 124 -11.27 -13.57 39.44
C ALA A 124 -12.25 -12.71 40.20
N ALA A 125 -12.55 -13.04 41.46
CA ALA A 125 -13.25 -12.11 42.34
C ALA A 125 -12.37 -10.86 42.52
N ASN A 126 -12.98 -9.68 42.45
CA ASN A 126 -12.26 -8.43 42.72
C ASN A 126 -11.78 -8.38 44.16
N VAL A 127 -10.56 -7.88 44.38
CA VAL A 127 -9.94 -7.87 45.74
C VAL A 127 -10.52 -6.81 46.65
N ASP A 128 -10.99 -5.71 46.05
CA ASP A 128 -11.49 -4.56 46.80
C ASP A 128 -13.01 -4.61 47.05
N GLU A 129 -13.75 -5.26 46.14
CA GLU A 129 -15.23 -5.37 46.22
C GLU A 129 -15.71 -6.78 45.90
N ASP A 130 -16.15 -7.53 46.90
CA ASP A 130 -16.62 -8.92 46.80
C ASP A 130 -17.81 -9.16 45.84
N THR A 131 -18.49 -8.09 45.40
CA THR A 131 -19.62 -8.14 44.45
C THR A 131 -19.18 -8.00 43.00
N LEU A 132 -17.90 -7.71 42.77
CA LEU A 132 -17.34 -7.49 41.42
C LEU A 132 -16.43 -8.64 40.99
N TRP A 133 -16.29 -8.74 39.68
CA TRP A 133 -15.40 -9.69 39.02
C TRP A 133 -14.41 -8.96 38.11
N ASP A 134 -13.16 -9.36 38.19
CA ASP A 134 -12.12 -8.95 37.24
C ASP A 134 -12.04 -9.98 36.13
N VAL A 135 -12.45 -9.59 34.92
CA VAL A 135 -12.41 -10.42 33.73
C VAL A 135 -11.26 -9.93 32.85
N SER A 136 -10.24 -10.80 32.69
CA SER A 136 -9.07 -10.45 31.89
C SER A 136 -9.01 -11.26 30.61
N THR A 137 -8.69 -10.59 29.51
CA THR A 137 -8.36 -11.21 28.21
C THR A 137 -6.84 -11.31 28.10
N LEU A 138 -6.33 -12.49 27.85
CA LEU A 138 -4.91 -12.76 27.67
C LEU A 138 -4.66 -13.24 26.24
N VAL A 139 -3.55 -12.81 25.66
CA VAL A 139 -3.04 -13.30 24.36
C VAL A 139 -1.58 -13.70 24.53
N ASP A 140 -1.23 -14.91 24.18
CA ASP A 140 0.08 -15.50 24.44
C ASP A 140 0.45 -15.48 25.94
N GLY A 141 -0.52 -15.65 26.82
CA GLY A 141 -0.33 -15.57 28.29
C GLY A 141 -0.15 -14.16 28.86
N ALA A 142 -0.12 -13.12 28.02
CA ALA A 142 -0.03 -11.74 28.47
C ALA A 142 -1.40 -11.07 28.52
N VAL A 143 -1.72 -10.37 29.61
CA VAL A 143 -2.96 -9.60 29.76
C VAL A 143 -2.98 -8.46 28.77
N VAL A 144 -4.03 -8.39 27.94
CA VAL A 144 -4.24 -7.33 26.93
C VAL A 144 -5.42 -6.42 27.29
N ASP A 145 -6.34 -6.88 28.13
CA ASP A 145 -7.49 -6.11 28.61
C ASP A 145 -7.97 -6.69 29.96
N THR A 146 -8.45 -5.85 30.84
CA THR A 146 -9.10 -6.25 32.10
C THR A 146 -10.30 -5.34 32.35
N GLN A 147 -11.45 -5.95 32.63
CA GLN A 147 -12.68 -5.24 32.93
C GLN A 147 -13.20 -5.71 34.28
N THR A 148 -13.53 -4.76 35.16
CA THR A 148 -14.15 -5.02 36.45
C THR A 148 -15.65 -4.79 36.36
N VAL A 149 -16.46 -5.83 36.57
CA VAL A 149 -17.91 -5.81 36.33
C VAL A 149 -18.67 -6.58 37.41
N ALA A 150 -19.93 -6.21 37.66
CA ALA A 150 -20.79 -6.95 38.55
C ALA A 150 -21.40 -8.22 37.91
N LYS A 151 -21.58 -8.19 36.61
CA LYS A 151 -22.16 -9.30 35.83
C LYS A 151 -21.61 -9.32 34.41
N SER A 152 -21.66 -10.46 33.76
CA SER A 152 -21.18 -10.63 32.38
C SER A 152 -21.87 -9.76 31.33
N ALA A 153 -23.12 -9.34 31.57
CA ALA A 153 -23.85 -8.43 30.68
C ALA A 153 -23.28 -7.02 30.61
N ASP A 154 -22.42 -6.64 31.59
CA ASP A 154 -21.77 -5.34 31.65
C ASP A 154 -20.41 -5.33 30.92
N LEU A 155 -19.93 -6.50 30.46
CA LEU A 155 -18.70 -6.63 29.68
C LEU A 155 -18.83 -6.00 28.30
N ILE A 156 -17.85 -5.22 27.91
CA ILE A 156 -17.76 -4.57 26.60
C ILE A 156 -16.77 -5.31 25.73
N ALA A 157 -17.14 -5.56 24.47
CA ALA A 157 -16.23 -6.15 23.47
C ALA A 157 -14.93 -5.33 23.37
N ASN A 158 -13.80 -6.02 23.33
CA ASN A 158 -12.49 -5.43 23.17
C ASN A 158 -11.90 -5.71 21.77
N ASP A 159 -10.62 -5.45 21.59
CA ASP A 159 -9.94 -5.67 20.31
C ASP A 159 -9.76 -7.14 19.93
N TRP A 160 -9.98 -8.07 20.87
CA TRP A 160 -9.71 -9.48 20.70
C TRP A 160 -10.96 -10.35 20.75
N VAL A 161 -11.92 -10.00 21.59
CA VAL A 161 -13.10 -10.84 21.84
C VAL A 161 -14.38 -10.04 21.94
N THR A 162 -15.48 -10.73 21.64
CA THR A 162 -16.83 -10.36 22.03
C THR A 162 -17.25 -11.27 23.16
N PHE A 163 -17.66 -10.70 24.30
CA PHE A 163 -18.07 -11.49 25.44
C PHE A 163 -19.50 -12.06 25.29
N LYS A 164 -19.71 -13.22 25.89
CA LYS A 164 -21.02 -13.83 26.09
C LYS A 164 -21.56 -13.43 27.46
N THR A 165 -22.79 -13.80 27.77
CA THR A 165 -23.47 -13.44 29.03
C THR A 165 -23.76 -14.63 29.94
N PRO A 166 -22.79 -15.53 30.25
CA PRO A 166 -22.98 -16.58 31.24
C PRO A 166 -22.94 -16.02 32.67
N THR A 167 -23.26 -16.81 33.66
CA THR A 167 -22.92 -16.52 35.06
C THR A 167 -21.39 -16.51 35.18
N LEU A 168 -20.86 -15.48 35.84
CA LEU A 168 -19.42 -15.39 36.09
C LEU A 168 -19.06 -16.33 37.25
N GLU A 169 -18.04 -17.13 37.04
CA GLU A 169 -17.43 -18.02 38.02
C GLU A 169 -15.91 -17.90 37.94
N ALA A 170 -15.24 -17.96 39.07
CA ALA A 170 -13.80 -17.87 39.14
C ALA A 170 -13.14 -18.97 38.29
N THR A 171 -12.22 -18.54 37.39
CA THR A 171 -11.44 -19.47 36.55
C THR A 171 -10.01 -18.92 36.35
N ALA A 172 -9.04 -19.81 36.52
CA ALA A 172 -7.63 -19.49 36.30
C ALA A 172 -7.25 -19.31 34.83
N GLY A 173 -8.12 -19.73 33.92
CA GLY A 173 -7.94 -19.56 32.46
C GLY A 173 -8.79 -20.54 31.67
N LYS A 174 -9.62 -19.98 30.78
CA LYS A 174 -10.37 -20.76 29.76
C LYS A 174 -9.89 -20.32 28.39
N PRO A 175 -9.12 -21.14 27.67
CA PRO A 175 -8.72 -20.82 26.28
C PRO A 175 -9.96 -20.81 25.39
N LEU A 176 -9.92 -20.00 24.31
CA LEU A 176 -10.83 -20.15 23.21
C LEU A 176 -10.36 -21.30 22.32
N GLU A 177 -11.28 -22.05 21.74
CA GLU A 177 -10.98 -23.23 20.93
C GLU A 177 -11.81 -23.25 19.64
N GLY A 178 -11.43 -24.12 18.69
CA GLY A 178 -12.15 -24.34 17.44
C GLY A 178 -11.95 -23.24 16.39
N GLY A 179 -10.96 -22.36 16.58
CA GLY A 179 -10.57 -21.41 15.55
C GLY A 179 -9.83 -22.11 14.40
N GLU A 180 -10.26 -21.87 13.16
CA GLU A 180 -9.67 -22.48 11.96
C GLU A 180 -9.38 -21.39 10.92
N ASN A 181 -8.24 -21.54 10.23
CA ASN A 181 -7.91 -20.70 9.09
C ASN A 181 -8.77 -21.02 7.88
N VAL A 182 -8.78 -20.15 6.90
CA VAL A 182 -9.37 -20.42 5.60
C VAL A 182 -8.75 -21.67 4.98
N SER A 183 -9.56 -22.56 4.44
CA SER A 183 -9.12 -23.89 3.97
C SER A 183 -8.24 -23.82 2.71
N ALA A 184 -8.41 -22.84 1.85
CA ALA A 184 -7.61 -22.63 0.65
C ALA A 184 -7.63 -21.18 0.18
N ILE A 185 -6.47 -20.68 -0.27
CA ILE A 185 -6.32 -19.43 -0.98
C ILE A 185 -6.08 -19.78 -2.44
N ASN A 186 -6.89 -19.21 -3.34
CA ASN A 186 -6.88 -19.50 -4.77
C ASN A 186 -7.14 -18.23 -5.59
N GLY A 187 -7.25 -18.35 -6.91
CA GLY A 187 -7.53 -17.24 -7.80
C GLY A 187 -8.80 -16.45 -7.46
N GLU A 188 -9.84 -17.10 -6.90
CA GLU A 188 -11.06 -16.42 -6.46
C GLU A 188 -10.81 -15.49 -5.26
N SER A 189 -9.95 -15.92 -4.33
CA SER A 189 -9.53 -15.08 -3.20
C SER A 189 -8.80 -13.82 -3.66
N HIS A 190 -7.94 -13.95 -4.68
CA HIS A 190 -7.25 -12.82 -5.31
C HIS A 190 -8.20 -11.94 -6.12
N GLN A 191 -9.18 -12.53 -6.85
CA GLN A 191 -10.20 -11.75 -7.56
C GLN A 191 -11.02 -10.91 -6.58
N ALA A 192 -11.44 -11.49 -5.45
CA ALA A 192 -12.17 -10.76 -4.42
C ALA A 192 -11.36 -9.56 -3.86
N PHE A 193 -10.04 -9.70 -3.73
CA PHE A 193 -9.18 -8.58 -3.39
C PHE A 193 -9.19 -7.51 -4.48
N LEU A 194 -8.99 -7.90 -5.76
CA LEU A 194 -8.97 -6.95 -6.88
C LEU A 194 -10.28 -6.18 -7.01
N ASP A 195 -11.42 -6.83 -6.82
CA ASP A 195 -12.74 -6.18 -6.84
C ASP A 195 -12.89 -5.15 -5.71
N LYS A 196 -12.30 -5.43 -4.54
CA LYS A 196 -12.38 -4.54 -3.37
C LYS A 196 -11.38 -3.39 -3.41
N ILE A 197 -10.23 -3.57 -4.06
CA ILE A 197 -9.17 -2.55 -4.13
C ILE A 197 -9.38 -1.55 -5.29
N GLU A 198 -10.19 -1.89 -6.28
CA GLU A 198 -10.41 -1.07 -7.48
C GLU A 198 -10.78 0.41 -7.17
N PRO A 199 -11.65 0.74 -6.19
CA PRO A 199 -12.01 2.13 -5.88
C PRO A 199 -10.94 2.92 -5.12
N TYR A 200 -9.82 2.30 -4.73
CA TYR A 200 -8.76 2.96 -3.96
C TYR A 200 -7.66 3.53 -4.86
N SER A 201 -7.04 4.62 -4.41
CA SER A 201 -5.89 5.21 -5.09
C SER A 201 -4.59 4.78 -4.41
N TYR A 202 -3.68 4.18 -5.17
CA TYR A 202 -2.37 3.70 -4.70
C TYR A 202 -1.33 3.85 -5.82
N ASN A 203 -0.06 3.86 -5.44
CA ASN A 203 1.05 3.98 -6.40
C ASN A 203 1.46 2.61 -6.96
N VAL A 204 1.36 1.56 -6.14
CA VAL A 204 1.81 0.21 -6.49
C VAL A 204 0.81 -0.83 -5.99
N LEU A 205 0.54 -1.80 -6.87
CA LEU A 205 -0.20 -3.03 -6.55
C LEU A 205 0.78 -4.20 -6.41
N CYS A 206 0.70 -4.95 -5.31
CA CYS A 206 1.52 -6.14 -5.07
C CYS A 206 0.75 -7.42 -5.45
N CYS A 207 1.38 -8.29 -6.23
CA CYS A 207 0.88 -9.62 -6.58
C CYS A 207 1.76 -10.70 -5.92
N PRO A 208 1.44 -11.16 -4.71
CA PRO A 208 2.30 -12.06 -3.93
C PRO A 208 1.96 -13.54 -4.19
N THR A 209 2.03 -13.97 -5.43
CA THR A 209 1.79 -15.38 -5.81
C THR A 209 2.73 -15.83 -6.90
N ALA A 210 3.04 -17.12 -6.90
CA ALA A 210 3.79 -17.77 -7.97
C ALA A 210 2.87 -18.50 -8.99
N ASP A 211 1.55 -18.52 -8.75
CA ASP A 211 0.60 -19.12 -9.69
C ASP A 211 0.46 -18.26 -10.97
N PRO A 212 0.87 -18.77 -12.16
CA PRO A 212 0.86 -17.98 -13.38
C PRO A 212 -0.53 -17.50 -13.79
N THR A 213 -1.57 -18.25 -13.44
CA THR A 213 -2.96 -17.89 -13.77
C THR A 213 -3.40 -16.68 -12.96
N THR A 214 -3.09 -16.68 -11.67
CA THR A 214 -3.38 -15.57 -10.76
C THR A 214 -2.51 -14.35 -11.12
N VAL A 215 -1.22 -14.53 -11.44
CA VAL A 215 -0.36 -13.43 -11.92
C VAL A 215 -0.97 -12.78 -13.17
N LYS A 216 -1.47 -13.58 -14.13
CA LYS A 216 -2.13 -13.07 -15.34
C LYS A 216 -3.41 -12.29 -15.02
N LEU A 217 -4.16 -12.70 -14.00
CA LEU A 217 -5.33 -11.97 -13.51
C LEU A 217 -4.96 -10.54 -13.08
N TYR A 218 -3.89 -10.38 -12.28
CA TYR A 218 -3.38 -9.06 -11.88
C TYR A 218 -2.88 -8.23 -13.07
N GLN A 219 -2.23 -8.86 -14.04
CA GLN A 219 -1.77 -8.17 -15.26
C GLN A 219 -2.96 -7.59 -16.03
N GLN A 220 -4.02 -8.37 -16.24
CA GLN A 220 -5.24 -7.94 -16.94
C GLN A 220 -5.97 -6.84 -16.17
N PHE A 221 -6.07 -6.96 -14.85
CA PHE A 221 -6.63 -5.92 -13.99
C PHE A 221 -5.85 -4.61 -14.14
N THR A 222 -4.53 -4.68 -14.09
CA THR A 222 -3.66 -3.50 -14.20
C THR A 222 -3.80 -2.82 -15.56
N SER A 223 -3.75 -3.58 -16.67
CA SER A 223 -3.90 -3.03 -18.02
C SER A 223 -5.27 -2.37 -18.18
N ARG A 224 -6.33 -3.05 -17.75
CA ARG A 224 -7.70 -2.49 -17.82
C ARG A 224 -7.82 -1.17 -17.07
N LEU A 225 -7.34 -1.11 -15.83
CA LEU A 225 -7.45 0.12 -15.04
C LEU A 225 -6.59 1.25 -15.60
N ARG A 226 -5.38 0.95 -16.07
CA ARG A 226 -4.49 1.96 -16.64
C ARG A 226 -4.97 2.51 -17.98
N ASP A 227 -5.44 1.63 -18.87
CA ASP A 227 -5.72 1.98 -20.27
C ASP A 227 -7.20 2.33 -20.52
N GLU A 228 -8.14 1.67 -19.84
CA GLU A 228 -9.57 1.88 -20.06
C GLU A 228 -10.22 2.83 -19.01
N VAL A 229 -9.80 2.72 -17.73
CA VAL A 229 -10.36 3.52 -16.64
C VAL A 229 -9.55 4.82 -16.42
N GLY A 230 -8.23 4.77 -16.65
CA GLY A 230 -7.32 5.90 -16.49
C GLY A 230 -6.66 6.01 -15.11
N SER A 231 -6.86 5.04 -14.21
CA SER A 231 -6.15 4.97 -12.94
C SER A 231 -4.72 4.47 -13.14
N LYS A 232 -3.72 5.27 -12.79
CA LYS A 232 -2.31 4.99 -13.06
C LYS A 232 -1.58 4.53 -11.81
N PHE A 233 -1.06 3.31 -11.84
CA PHE A 233 -0.24 2.66 -10.82
C PHE A 233 0.61 1.57 -11.47
N GLN A 234 1.64 1.06 -10.81
CA GLN A 234 2.43 -0.06 -11.32
C GLN A 234 2.12 -1.36 -10.54
N LEU A 235 2.13 -2.48 -11.24
CA LEU A 235 2.03 -3.82 -10.66
C LEU A 235 3.42 -4.38 -10.41
N VAL A 236 3.68 -4.88 -9.21
CA VAL A 236 4.85 -5.71 -8.90
C VAL A 236 4.41 -7.16 -8.79
N ALA A 237 4.96 -8.02 -9.65
CA ALA A 237 4.59 -9.43 -9.72
C ALA A 237 5.81 -10.35 -9.80
N TRP A 238 5.66 -11.57 -9.29
CA TRP A 238 6.67 -12.62 -9.39
C TRP A 238 6.67 -13.25 -10.77
N GLN A 239 7.81 -13.20 -11.44
CA GLN A 239 8.07 -13.85 -12.73
C GLN A 239 6.90 -13.80 -13.73
N PRO A 240 6.43 -12.62 -14.12
CA PRO A 240 5.30 -12.46 -15.03
C PRO A 240 5.71 -12.81 -16.48
N THR A 241 5.71 -14.09 -16.81
CA THR A 241 6.30 -14.66 -18.06
C THR A 241 5.69 -14.17 -19.35
N THR A 242 4.48 -13.61 -19.32
CA THR A 242 3.74 -13.12 -20.50
C THR A 242 3.56 -11.61 -20.49
N ALA A 243 4.19 -10.91 -19.57
CA ALA A 243 4.07 -9.47 -19.50
C ALA A 243 4.99 -8.78 -20.52
N ASP A 244 4.43 -7.83 -21.26
CA ASP A 244 5.14 -6.89 -22.13
C ASP A 244 4.39 -5.55 -22.02
N TYR A 245 4.59 -4.87 -20.89
CA TYR A 245 3.81 -3.69 -20.54
C TYR A 245 4.53 -2.80 -19.52
N GLU A 246 4.53 -1.49 -19.75
CA GLU A 246 5.23 -0.52 -18.89
C GLU A 246 4.67 -0.40 -17.47
N GLY A 247 3.43 -0.82 -17.26
CA GLY A 247 2.77 -0.80 -15.95
C GLY A 247 3.09 -2.03 -15.08
N ILE A 248 3.98 -2.94 -15.51
CA ILE A 248 4.28 -4.19 -14.80
C ILE A 248 5.77 -4.32 -14.53
N ILE A 249 6.13 -4.57 -13.28
CA ILE A 249 7.49 -4.82 -12.80
C ILE A 249 7.61 -6.30 -12.46
N GLY A 250 8.47 -7.01 -13.15
CA GLY A 250 8.68 -8.44 -12.97
C GLY A 250 9.88 -8.75 -12.10
N VAL A 251 9.67 -9.27 -10.89
CA VAL A 251 10.72 -9.67 -9.94
C VAL A 251 11.16 -11.11 -10.19
N TRP A 252 12.48 -11.38 -10.28
CA TRP A 252 12.98 -12.69 -10.69
C TRP A 252 13.94 -13.36 -9.69
N ASN A 253 14.56 -12.65 -8.74
CA ASN A 253 15.44 -13.26 -7.75
C ASN A 253 14.64 -14.08 -6.74
N LYS A 254 15.13 -15.26 -6.44
CA LYS A 254 14.58 -16.10 -5.38
C LYS A 254 14.97 -15.58 -4.00
N ALA A 255 14.05 -15.69 -3.08
CA ALA A 255 14.25 -15.27 -1.69
C ALA A 255 14.19 -16.47 -0.73
N THR A 256 15.00 -16.40 0.31
CA THR A 256 15.01 -17.32 1.46
C THR A 256 15.13 -16.49 2.73
N HIS A 257 15.03 -17.14 3.90
CA HIS A 257 15.27 -16.46 5.17
C HIS A 257 16.14 -17.33 6.08
N SER A 258 17.08 -16.72 6.81
CA SER A 258 18.07 -17.44 7.60
C SER A 258 17.50 -18.23 8.78
N SER A 259 16.38 -17.77 9.35
CA SER A 259 15.78 -18.33 10.57
C SER A 259 14.37 -18.87 10.38
N ILE A 260 13.70 -18.57 9.27
CA ILE A 260 12.35 -19.03 8.98
C ILE A 260 12.45 -20.07 7.87
N SER A 261 12.14 -21.32 8.20
CA SER A 261 12.05 -22.38 7.19
C SER A 261 10.83 -22.18 6.31
N SER A 262 10.94 -22.47 5.03
CA SER A 262 9.83 -22.47 4.07
C SER A 262 9.22 -21.08 3.76
N VAL A 263 10.07 -20.04 3.68
CA VAL A 263 9.67 -18.74 3.12
C VAL A 263 9.40 -18.92 1.62
N PRO A 264 8.27 -18.49 1.09
CA PRO A 264 8.00 -18.53 -0.35
C PRO A 264 9.02 -17.70 -1.14
N GLU A 265 9.58 -18.29 -2.22
CA GLU A 265 10.60 -17.63 -3.05
C GLU A 265 10.14 -16.27 -3.62
N HIS A 266 8.84 -16.09 -3.80
CA HIS A 266 8.22 -14.87 -4.34
C HIS A 266 8.01 -13.76 -3.29
N LEU A 267 8.36 -13.95 -2.03
CA LEU A 267 8.10 -12.98 -0.95
C LEU A 267 8.77 -11.62 -1.20
N LEU A 268 9.84 -11.59 -1.97
CA LEU A 268 10.56 -10.38 -2.37
C LEU A 268 9.67 -9.33 -3.07
N VAL A 269 8.55 -9.73 -3.66
CA VAL A 269 7.61 -8.79 -4.29
C VAL A 269 7.06 -7.75 -3.31
N TYR A 270 6.96 -8.09 -2.02
CA TYR A 270 6.50 -7.15 -1.01
C TYR A 270 7.50 -6.01 -0.79
N TRP A 271 8.81 -6.33 -0.68
CA TRP A 271 9.84 -5.30 -0.56
C TRP A 271 9.88 -4.42 -1.80
N VAL A 272 9.88 -5.02 -3.00
CA VAL A 272 9.90 -4.26 -4.26
C VAL A 272 8.67 -3.37 -4.38
N ALA A 273 7.48 -3.87 -4.01
CA ALA A 273 6.27 -3.06 -4.02
C ALA A 273 6.35 -1.88 -3.03
N GLY A 274 6.90 -2.10 -1.84
CA GLY A 274 7.15 -1.04 -0.87
C GLY A 274 8.16 -0.01 -1.38
N ALA A 275 9.29 -0.47 -1.92
CA ALA A 275 10.36 0.38 -2.46
C ALA A 275 9.87 1.23 -3.65
N GLU A 276 9.11 0.65 -4.58
CA GLU A 276 8.52 1.36 -5.72
C GLU A 276 7.46 2.38 -5.29
N ALA A 277 6.63 2.03 -4.30
CA ALA A 277 5.65 2.96 -3.74
C ALA A 277 6.33 4.14 -3.05
N GLY A 278 7.34 3.88 -2.20
CA GLY A 278 8.07 4.88 -1.44
C GLY A 278 9.10 5.67 -2.26
N CYS A 279 9.45 5.21 -3.46
CA CYS A 279 10.41 5.90 -4.32
C CYS A 279 9.83 7.25 -4.77
N ALA A 280 10.57 8.33 -4.52
CA ALA A 280 10.18 9.66 -4.98
C ALA A 280 10.13 9.73 -6.51
N VAL A 281 9.25 10.58 -7.05
CA VAL A 281 9.01 10.67 -8.50
C VAL A 281 10.25 11.03 -9.31
N ASN A 282 11.19 11.76 -8.71
CA ASN A 282 12.47 12.19 -9.33
C ASN A 282 13.64 11.24 -9.00
N LYS A 283 13.39 10.06 -8.47
CA LYS A 283 14.42 9.08 -8.09
C LYS A 283 14.22 7.77 -8.83
N SER A 284 15.29 6.99 -8.88
CA SER A 284 15.32 5.63 -9.41
C SER A 284 15.74 4.64 -8.32
N LEU A 285 15.26 3.41 -8.40
CA LEU A 285 15.77 2.31 -7.58
C LEU A 285 17.02 1.65 -8.18
N THR A 286 17.50 2.07 -9.35
CA THR A 286 18.77 1.57 -9.91
C THR A 286 19.91 1.71 -8.89
N ASN A 287 20.63 0.63 -8.64
CA ASN A 287 21.69 0.52 -7.63
C ASN A 287 21.24 0.75 -6.18
N PHE A 288 19.93 0.77 -5.91
CA PHE A 288 19.41 0.90 -4.55
C PHE A 288 19.75 -0.36 -3.74
N LYS A 289 20.23 -0.19 -2.51
CA LYS A 289 20.61 -1.29 -1.64
C LYS A 289 19.36 -1.95 -1.06
N TYR A 290 19.31 -3.29 -1.12
CA TYR A 290 18.31 -4.07 -0.39
C TYR A 290 18.58 -3.97 1.11
N ASP A 291 17.60 -3.61 1.88
CA ASP A 291 17.64 -3.41 3.33
C ASP A 291 16.53 -4.18 4.08
N GLY A 292 15.90 -5.16 3.40
CA GLY A 292 14.93 -6.06 4.00
C GLY A 292 15.59 -7.22 4.76
N GLU A 293 14.77 -8.17 5.23
CA GLU A 293 15.18 -9.28 6.07
C GLU A 293 15.49 -10.57 5.28
N LEU A 294 15.14 -10.61 3.98
CA LEU A 294 15.32 -11.80 3.14
C LEU A 294 16.78 -11.96 2.67
N THR A 295 17.18 -13.20 2.45
CA THR A 295 18.41 -13.55 1.75
C THR A 295 18.08 -13.83 0.30
N LEU A 296 18.67 -13.06 -0.63
CA LEU A 296 18.39 -13.17 -2.05
C LEU A 296 19.44 -14.01 -2.77
N ASP A 297 19.00 -14.78 -3.77
CA ASP A 297 19.92 -15.39 -4.73
C ASP A 297 20.45 -14.31 -5.69
N ILE A 298 21.76 -14.07 -5.61
CA ILE A 298 22.47 -13.03 -6.37
C ILE A 298 23.69 -13.60 -7.13
N ASN A 299 23.76 -14.94 -7.27
CA ASN A 299 24.88 -15.62 -7.90
C ASN A 299 24.68 -15.70 -9.43
N TYR A 300 24.73 -14.57 -10.10
CA TYR A 300 24.57 -14.45 -11.56
C TYR A 300 25.86 -14.00 -12.20
N THR A 301 26.16 -14.56 -13.37
CA THR A 301 27.21 -14.08 -14.26
C THR A 301 26.81 -12.78 -14.94
N GLN A 302 27.79 -12.00 -15.43
CA GLN A 302 27.52 -10.78 -16.18
C GLN A 302 26.61 -11.05 -17.39
N ALA A 303 26.85 -12.14 -18.11
CA ALA A 303 26.04 -12.49 -19.29
C ALA A 303 24.56 -12.81 -18.94
N GLU A 304 24.32 -13.44 -17.77
CA GLU A 304 22.97 -13.68 -17.26
C GLU A 304 22.26 -12.39 -16.87
N LEU A 305 22.97 -11.46 -16.20
CA LEU A 305 22.44 -10.15 -15.84
C LEU A 305 22.10 -9.30 -17.09
N GLU A 306 22.99 -9.29 -18.11
CA GLU A 306 22.71 -8.60 -19.38
C GLU A 306 21.49 -9.21 -20.11
N ALA A 307 21.39 -10.54 -20.11
CA ALA A 307 20.25 -11.25 -20.70
C ALA A 307 18.94 -10.94 -19.94
N ALA A 308 19.01 -10.83 -18.61
CA ALA A 308 17.88 -10.50 -17.77
C ALA A 308 17.37 -9.07 -18.05
N LEU A 309 18.27 -8.09 -18.15
CA LEU A 309 17.90 -6.70 -18.52
C LEU A 309 17.22 -6.63 -19.89
N LYS A 310 17.81 -7.29 -20.90
CA LYS A 310 17.23 -7.37 -22.25
C LYS A 310 15.85 -8.05 -22.28
N ALA A 311 15.54 -8.87 -21.26
CA ALA A 311 14.26 -9.55 -21.09
C ALA A 311 13.29 -8.79 -20.15
N GLY A 312 13.57 -7.51 -19.79
CA GLY A 312 12.70 -6.70 -18.95
C GLY A 312 12.55 -7.20 -17.52
N LYS A 313 13.58 -7.86 -16.97
CA LYS A 313 13.57 -8.47 -15.64
C LYS A 313 14.14 -7.52 -14.60
N PHE A 314 13.34 -7.21 -13.60
CA PHE A 314 13.82 -6.50 -12.42
C PHE A 314 14.62 -7.48 -11.55
N MET A 315 15.92 -7.22 -11.40
CA MET A 315 16.87 -8.12 -10.77
C MET A 315 17.70 -7.42 -9.70
N PHE A 316 18.15 -8.21 -8.72
CA PHE A 316 19.16 -7.83 -7.75
C PHE A 316 20.47 -8.54 -8.06
N HIS A 317 21.58 -7.90 -7.76
CA HIS A 317 22.91 -8.41 -7.96
C HIS A 317 23.88 -8.05 -6.82
N ASN A 318 25.05 -8.65 -6.81
CA ASN A 318 26.08 -8.35 -5.84
C ASN A 318 26.96 -7.19 -6.29
N VAL A 319 27.09 -6.17 -5.45
CA VAL A 319 28.04 -5.07 -5.64
C VAL A 319 28.92 -4.96 -4.40
N ASN A 320 30.13 -5.48 -4.46
CA ASN A 320 31.10 -5.46 -3.36
C ASN A 320 30.57 -6.00 -2.02
N GLY A 321 29.74 -7.04 -2.06
CA GLY A 321 29.13 -7.64 -0.88
C GLY A 321 27.75 -7.09 -0.50
N ASP A 322 27.31 -5.98 -1.11
CA ASP A 322 25.96 -5.47 -0.97
C ASP A 322 25.02 -6.06 -2.03
N VAL A 323 23.80 -6.38 -1.62
CA VAL A 323 22.71 -6.74 -2.53
C VAL A 323 22.07 -5.44 -3.04
N ARG A 324 22.07 -5.22 -4.36
CA ARG A 324 21.53 -4.00 -4.95
C ARG A 324 20.65 -4.29 -6.15
N VAL A 325 19.67 -3.40 -6.39
CA VAL A 325 18.88 -3.41 -7.62
C VAL A 325 19.80 -3.19 -8.81
N LEU A 326 19.70 -4.04 -9.83
CA LEU A 326 20.51 -3.96 -11.04
C LEU A 326 20.10 -2.73 -11.87
N GLU A 327 18.84 -2.66 -12.22
CA GLU A 327 18.23 -1.53 -12.93
C GLU A 327 16.74 -1.43 -12.62
N ASP A 328 16.22 -0.21 -12.58
CA ASP A 328 14.83 0.12 -12.26
C ASP A 328 13.97 0.10 -13.53
N ILE A 329 13.64 -1.10 -13.99
CA ILE A 329 12.96 -1.35 -15.27
C ILE A 329 11.66 -2.14 -15.10
N ASN A 330 10.79 -2.00 -16.11
CA ASN A 330 9.55 -2.76 -16.23
C ASN A 330 9.64 -3.84 -17.33
N THR A 331 8.52 -4.49 -17.60
CA THR A 331 8.46 -5.62 -18.54
C THR A 331 8.22 -5.21 -20.00
N LEU A 332 8.22 -3.92 -20.35
CA LEU A 332 8.01 -3.47 -21.72
C LEU A 332 9.19 -3.87 -22.60
N LEU A 333 8.95 -4.66 -23.64
CA LEU A 333 9.95 -5.09 -24.61
C LEU A 333 9.61 -4.65 -26.02
N THR A 334 8.31 -4.69 -26.38
CA THR A 334 7.84 -4.27 -27.70
C THR A 334 7.69 -2.76 -27.77
N LEU A 335 8.60 -2.12 -28.46
CA LEU A 335 8.58 -0.68 -28.65
C LEU A 335 7.69 -0.30 -29.84
N SER A 336 7.11 0.90 -29.79
CA SER A 336 6.27 1.48 -30.83
C SER A 336 6.60 2.95 -31.04
N ASP A 337 6.04 3.56 -32.10
CA ASP A 337 6.21 5.00 -32.37
C ASP A 337 5.71 5.89 -31.23
N THR A 338 4.80 5.40 -30.40
CA THR A 338 4.23 6.13 -29.25
C THR A 338 4.81 5.71 -27.91
N LYS A 339 5.49 4.56 -27.83
CA LYS A 339 6.15 4.03 -26.63
C LYS A 339 7.57 3.58 -26.98
N GLY A 340 8.51 4.54 -26.92
CA GLY A 340 9.92 4.28 -27.14
C GLY A 340 10.63 3.70 -25.91
N GLU A 341 11.95 3.50 -26.01
CA GLU A 341 12.83 2.92 -24.98
C GLU A 341 12.71 3.59 -23.60
N ILE A 342 12.45 4.90 -23.56
CA ILE A 342 12.31 5.66 -22.31
C ILE A 342 11.16 5.10 -21.43
N PHE A 343 10.15 4.47 -22.00
CA PHE A 343 9.04 3.85 -21.25
C PHE A 343 9.43 2.52 -20.57
N GLN A 344 10.60 1.98 -20.83
CA GLN A 344 11.13 0.81 -20.10
C GLN A 344 11.61 1.17 -18.70
N SER A 345 11.86 2.45 -18.41
CA SER A 345 12.28 2.94 -17.10
C SER A 345 11.08 3.16 -16.16
N ASN A 346 11.10 2.55 -14.97
CA ASN A 346 10.08 2.78 -13.94
C ASN A 346 10.08 4.23 -13.45
N GLN A 347 11.24 4.90 -13.43
CA GLN A 347 11.31 6.33 -13.08
C GLN A 347 10.49 7.18 -14.07
N THR A 348 10.58 6.90 -15.37
CA THR A 348 9.75 7.58 -16.38
C THR A 348 8.26 7.30 -16.16
N ILE A 349 7.91 6.06 -15.90
CA ILE A 349 6.49 5.68 -15.65
C ILE A 349 5.96 6.37 -14.39
N ARG A 350 6.76 6.47 -13.32
CA ARG A 350 6.37 7.22 -12.11
C ARG A 350 6.05 8.69 -12.40
N VAL A 351 6.85 9.35 -13.26
CA VAL A 351 6.57 10.74 -13.68
C VAL A 351 5.27 10.82 -14.48
N CYS A 352 5.10 9.94 -15.46
CA CYS A 352 3.87 9.89 -16.27
C CYS A 352 2.61 9.62 -15.43
N ASP A 353 2.70 8.66 -14.52
CA ASP A 353 1.59 8.28 -13.63
C ASP A 353 1.26 9.43 -12.65
N GLN A 354 2.28 10.13 -12.13
CA GLN A 354 2.08 11.30 -11.27
C GLN A 354 1.33 12.41 -12.01
N ILE A 355 1.78 12.77 -13.22
CA ILE A 355 1.10 13.79 -14.06
C ILE A 355 -0.35 13.40 -14.32
N ALA A 356 -0.60 12.14 -14.71
CA ALA A 356 -1.93 11.67 -15.04
C ALA A 356 -2.87 11.70 -13.84
N ASN A 357 -2.45 11.15 -12.70
CA ASN A 357 -3.27 11.09 -11.49
C ASN A 357 -3.53 12.48 -10.90
N ASP A 358 -2.52 13.32 -10.79
CA ASP A 358 -2.66 14.66 -10.23
C ASP A 358 -3.53 15.55 -11.12
N THR A 359 -3.41 15.43 -12.45
CA THR A 359 -4.27 16.11 -13.41
C THR A 359 -5.72 15.62 -13.30
N ALA A 360 -5.93 14.32 -13.14
CA ALA A 360 -7.27 13.75 -12.97
C ALA A 360 -7.95 14.28 -11.68
N VAL A 361 -7.23 14.29 -10.56
CA VAL A 361 -7.72 14.84 -9.29
C VAL A 361 -7.98 16.34 -9.41
N LEU A 362 -7.07 17.09 -9.99
CA LEU A 362 -7.22 18.53 -10.24
C LEU A 362 -8.48 18.83 -11.08
N PHE A 363 -8.65 18.12 -12.19
CA PHE A 363 -9.79 18.29 -13.07
C PHE A 363 -11.10 17.92 -12.39
N ALA A 364 -11.16 16.78 -11.72
CA ALA A 364 -12.36 16.30 -11.03
C ALA A 364 -12.82 17.23 -9.88
N THR A 365 -11.87 17.81 -9.15
CA THR A 365 -12.18 18.61 -7.95
C THR A 365 -12.40 20.09 -8.22
N LYS A 366 -11.80 20.65 -9.26
CA LYS A 366 -11.84 22.09 -9.53
C LYS A 366 -12.65 22.45 -10.78
N TYR A 367 -12.58 21.64 -11.83
CA TYR A 367 -13.10 22.02 -13.16
C TYR A 367 -14.38 21.29 -13.54
N LEU A 368 -14.49 20.00 -13.25
CA LEU A 368 -15.58 19.16 -13.71
C LEU A 368 -16.94 19.68 -13.22
N GLY A 369 -17.78 20.12 -14.14
CA GLY A 369 -19.12 20.63 -13.85
C GLY A 369 -19.18 22.00 -13.15
N THR A 370 -18.04 22.63 -12.83
CA THR A 370 -17.99 23.89 -12.07
C THR A 370 -17.45 25.07 -12.90
N VAL A 371 -16.44 24.85 -13.74
CA VAL A 371 -15.82 25.91 -14.54
C VAL A 371 -16.34 25.85 -15.97
N PRO A 372 -16.85 26.98 -16.55
CA PRO A 372 -17.26 27.02 -17.93
C PRO A 372 -16.14 26.71 -18.90
N ASN A 373 -16.44 26.00 -20.00
CA ASN A 373 -15.48 25.76 -21.08
C ASN A 373 -15.43 26.95 -22.04
N ASP A 374 -14.98 28.09 -21.53
CA ASP A 374 -14.72 29.31 -22.30
C ASP A 374 -13.22 29.64 -22.31
N ALA A 375 -12.80 30.69 -22.94
CA ALA A 375 -11.40 31.09 -23.01
C ALA A 375 -10.78 31.31 -21.61
N SER A 376 -11.53 31.87 -20.66
CA SER A 376 -11.06 32.12 -19.29
C SER A 376 -10.92 30.81 -18.50
N GLY A 377 -11.89 29.90 -18.62
CA GLY A 377 -11.83 28.59 -17.97
C GLY A 377 -10.67 27.76 -18.49
N ARG A 378 -10.43 27.73 -19.79
CA ARG A 378 -9.29 27.02 -20.39
C ARG A 378 -7.94 27.64 -20.02
N ALA A 379 -7.84 28.99 -19.94
CA ALA A 379 -6.64 29.67 -19.46
C ALA A 379 -6.34 29.35 -17.98
N SER A 380 -7.37 29.23 -17.16
CA SER A 380 -7.23 28.79 -15.76
C SER A 380 -6.69 27.35 -15.67
N LEU A 381 -7.25 26.43 -16.45
CA LEU A 381 -6.79 25.04 -16.51
C LEU A 381 -5.35 24.93 -17.02
N TRP A 382 -5.03 25.68 -18.08
CA TRP A 382 -3.65 25.77 -18.58
C TRP A 382 -2.68 26.22 -17.48
N GLY A 383 -3.03 27.27 -16.72
CA GLY A 383 -2.20 27.75 -15.63
C GLY A 383 -1.98 26.73 -14.52
N ASP A 384 -2.99 25.94 -14.16
CA ASP A 384 -2.88 24.90 -13.15
C ASP A 384 -2.04 23.70 -13.65
N ILE A 385 -2.22 23.25 -14.90
CA ILE A 385 -1.40 22.18 -15.50
C ILE A 385 0.05 22.62 -15.62
N THR A 386 0.29 23.84 -16.09
CA THR A 386 1.63 24.44 -16.18
C THR A 386 2.31 24.46 -14.82
N LYS A 387 1.60 24.87 -13.76
CA LYS A 387 2.11 24.88 -12.40
C LYS A 387 2.43 23.48 -11.88
N LEU A 388 1.60 22.47 -12.19
CA LEU A 388 1.86 21.08 -11.82
C LEU A 388 3.18 20.58 -12.46
N ILE A 389 3.36 20.80 -13.77
CA ILE A 389 4.58 20.39 -14.48
C ILE A 389 5.81 21.19 -14.00
N GLN A 390 5.64 22.49 -13.70
CA GLN A 390 6.70 23.29 -13.11
C GLN A 390 7.16 22.71 -11.77
N SER A 391 6.23 22.22 -10.93
CA SER A 391 6.60 21.56 -9.68
C SER A 391 7.43 20.29 -9.90
N LEU A 392 7.19 19.54 -10.99
CA LEU A 392 8.05 18.41 -11.39
C LEU A 392 9.43 18.87 -11.88
N ASN A 393 9.50 20.00 -12.58
CA ASN A 393 10.76 20.61 -13.03
C ASN A 393 11.59 21.10 -11.83
N ASP A 394 10.96 21.69 -10.82
CA ASP A 394 11.63 22.21 -9.63
C ASP A 394 12.32 21.10 -8.81
N ILE A 395 11.73 19.91 -8.79
CA ILE A 395 12.33 18.72 -8.17
C ILE A 395 13.22 17.91 -9.13
N ARG A 396 13.41 18.37 -10.37
CA ARG A 396 14.20 17.70 -11.42
C ARG A 396 13.67 16.31 -11.83
N ALA A 397 12.36 16.12 -11.81
CA ALA A 397 11.71 14.95 -12.41
C ALA A 397 11.55 15.13 -13.93
N VAL A 398 11.43 16.38 -14.36
CA VAL A 398 11.53 16.83 -15.76
C VAL A 398 12.54 17.95 -15.86
N GLU A 399 13.02 18.23 -17.06
CA GLU A 399 14.00 19.32 -17.30
C GLU A 399 13.57 20.19 -18.47
N ASN A 400 14.09 21.43 -18.46
CA ASN A 400 13.90 22.41 -19.53
C ASN A 400 12.41 22.66 -19.84
N PHE A 401 11.57 22.68 -18.81
CA PHE A 401 10.15 22.92 -19.00
C PHE A 401 9.89 24.37 -19.42
N ASP A 402 9.21 24.53 -20.54
CA ASP A 402 8.68 25.78 -21.04
C ASP A 402 7.17 25.75 -21.04
N PRO A 403 6.47 26.68 -20.35
CA PRO A 403 5.02 26.76 -20.37
C PRO A 403 4.38 26.79 -21.76
N GLU A 404 5.10 27.27 -22.79
CA GLU A 404 4.60 27.35 -24.18
C GLU A 404 4.35 25.96 -24.81
N ILE A 405 4.95 24.88 -24.27
CA ILE A 405 4.67 23.51 -24.74
C ILE A 405 3.29 22.98 -24.29
N VAL A 406 2.62 23.69 -23.36
CA VAL A 406 1.29 23.32 -22.86
C VAL A 406 0.24 24.10 -23.62
N THR A 407 -0.72 23.41 -24.21
CA THR A 407 -1.89 24.04 -24.83
C THR A 407 -3.16 23.47 -24.21
N CYS A 408 -4.17 24.34 -24.02
CA CYS A 408 -5.51 23.94 -23.56
C CYS A 408 -6.54 24.61 -24.46
N GLU A 409 -7.12 23.86 -25.37
CA GLU A 409 -8.05 24.32 -26.39
C GLU A 409 -9.44 23.69 -26.22
N GLN A 410 -10.42 24.22 -26.93
CA GLN A 410 -11.71 23.53 -27.00
C GLN A 410 -11.57 22.25 -27.80
N GLY A 411 -12.02 21.14 -27.25
CA GLY A 411 -12.07 19.87 -27.96
C GLY A 411 -13.24 19.82 -28.97
N ASP A 412 -13.50 18.63 -29.50
CA ASP A 412 -14.50 18.39 -30.55
C ASP A 412 -15.93 18.79 -30.17
N THR A 413 -16.20 18.88 -28.89
CA THR A 413 -17.51 19.29 -28.37
C THR A 413 -17.39 20.51 -27.44
N LYS A 414 -18.48 21.26 -27.25
CA LYS A 414 -18.49 22.37 -26.30
C LYS A 414 -18.23 21.97 -24.83
N LYS A 415 -18.32 20.69 -24.52
CA LYS A 415 -18.05 20.15 -23.18
C LYS A 415 -16.62 19.66 -23.01
N ALA A 416 -15.91 19.43 -24.10
CA ALA A 416 -14.56 18.86 -24.09
C ALA A 416 -13.50 19.97 -24.11
N VAL A 417 -12.43 19.74 -23.34
CA VAL A 417 -11.18 20.50 -23.41
C VAL A 417 -10.09 19.53 -23.87
N LEU A 418 -9.30 19.93 -24.84
CA LEU A 418 -8.10 19.22 -25.28
C LEU A 418 -6.87 19.94 -24.72
N CYS A 419 -6.16 19.27 -23.81
CA CYS A 419 -4.87 19.74 -23.33
C CYS A 419 -3.76 18.87 -23.88
N ILE A 420 -2.72 19.48 -24.40
CA ILE A 420 -1.54 18.79 -24.94
C ILE A 420 -0.30 19.38 -24.25
N VAL A 421 0.58 18.51 -23.81
CA VAL A 421 1.93 18.86 -23.35
C VAL A 421 2.90 18.24 -24.35
N ASN A 422 3.52 19.07 -25.19
CA ASN A 422 4.32 18.61 -26.32
C ASN A 422 5.81 18.70 -26.03
N GLY A 423 6.52 17.55 -26.03
CA GLY A 423 7.97 17.52 -25.89
C GLY A 423 8.46 17.65 -24.44
N LEU A 424 7.76 17.08 -23.49
CA LEU A 424 8.19 17.03 -22.09
C LEU A 424 9.43 16.12 -21.94
N ASN A 425 10.53 16.67 -21.39
CA ASN A 425 11.75 15.93 -21.14
C ASN A 425 11.77 15.35 -19.73
N VAL A 426 11.59 14.03 -19.61
CA VAL A 426 11.71 13.32 -18.33
C VAL A 426 13.17 13.05 -18.02
N VAL A 427 13.58 13.32 -16.77
CA VAL A 427 14.95 13.07 -16.30
C VAL A 427 15.05 11.68 -15.71
N ASN A 428 16.00 10.88 -16.19
CA ASN A 428 16.36 9.58 -15.62
C ASN A 428 17.67 9.68 -14.83
N ALA A 429 17.85 8.79 -13.86
CA ALA A 429 19.10 8.66 -13.12
C ALA A 429 20.24 8.20 -14.05
N MET A 430 21.47 8.67 -13.78
CA MET A 430 22.66 8.20 -14.50
C MET A 430 22.93 6.73 -14.17
N ALA A 431 22.82 5.86 -15.18
CA ALA A 431 23.08 4.43 -15.04
C ALA A 431 24.42 4.01 -15.67
N GLN A 432 24.94 4.76 -16.65
CA GLN A 432 26.15 4.41 -17.39
C GLN A 432 27.10 5.59 -17.49
N LEU A 433 28.39 5.36 -17.22
CA LEU A 433 29.47 6.33 -17.40
C LEU A 433 30.48 5.82 -18.45
N TYR A 434 30.64 6.56 -19.53
CA TYR A 434 31.69 6.31 -20.49
C TYR A 434 32.75 7.41 -20.34
N MET A 435 33.97 7.03 -19.96
CA MET A 435 35.07 7.96 -19.71
C MET A 435 36.29 7.54 -20.50
N SER A 436 36.92 8.48 -21.22
CA SER A 436 38.20 8.30 -21.90
C SER A 436 39.24 9.18 -21.23
N VAL A 437 40.36 8.60 -20.80
CA VAL A 437 41.53 9.33 -20.25
C VAL A 437 42.67 9.19 -21.23
N ILE A 438 43.19 10.30 -21.73
CA ILE A 438 44.34 10.34 -22.61
C ILE A 438 45.53 10.82 -21.79
N ILE A 439 46.56 9.96 -21.65
CA ILE A 439 47.79 10.27 -20.94
C ILE A 439 48.82 10.74 -21.99
N GLN A 440 49.48 11.86 -21.75
CA GLN A 440 50.57 12.38 -22.57
C GLN A 440 51.93 11.99 -22.00
#